data_c6f5d5da066a794758482220952c17f2
#
_entry.id   c6f5d5da066a794758482220952c17f2
#
_cell.length_a   1.000
_cell.length_b   1.000
_cell.length_c   1.000
_cell.angle_alpha   90.00
_cell.angle_beta   90.00
_cell.angle_gamma   90.00
#
_symmetry.space_group_name_H-M   'P 1'
#
loop_
_entity.id
_entity.type
_entity.pdbx_description
1 polymer ?
#
loop_
_entity_poly.entity_id
_entity_poly.type
_entity_poly.pdbx_seq_one_letter_code
_entity_poly.pdbx_strand_id
1 'polypeptide(L)'
;MGRLETVSLLVFAREHPSMTESTPKRAVVLASGGMDSATAAHVAADEGYDLYLLHTSYGQETEDKEYECARTLADELDAADFLHVETGHLAAIGGSSLTDDEMEVEDADLDSEEVPTSYVPFRNANLLAMATSYAEANECEALFIGAHSEDFSGYPDCRPAFFDAFQRVVDAGTKDDTDIDLRAPFVEWSKTDIAERGTELGVSYEHTWSCYRAEAPACGTCDACAFRLEAFQNIGVRDPIEYEERPEYAE
;
A
#
# COMPACT_ATOMS: atom_id res chain seq x y z
N MET A 1 82.12 -26.17 5.45
CA MET A 1 81.64 -24.79 5.06
C MET A 1 80.43 -25.01 4.15
N GLY A 2 79.25 -24.97 4.77
CA GLY A 2 77.97 -25.09 4.07
C GLY A 2 77.17 -23.82 4.25
N ARG A 3 76.84 -23.15 3.16
CA ARG A 3 75.97 -21.95 3.14
C ARG A 3 74.55 -22.37 3.32
N LEU A 4 73.87 -21.82 4.31
CA LEU A 4 72.40 -21.84 4.46
C LEU A 4 71.81 -20.74 3.58
N GLU A 5 70.98 -21.13 2.56
CA GLU A 5 70.16 -20.22 1.78
C GLU A 5 68.88 -19.96 2.53
N THR A 6 68.63 -18.70 2.80
CA THR A 6 67.40 -18.19 3.46
C THR A 6 66.33 -18.05 2.41
N VAL A 7 65.29 -18.91 2.44
CA VAL A 7 64.10 -18.77 1.61
C VAL A 7 63.17 -17.73 2.23
N SER A 8 63.04 -16.59 1.55
CA SER A 8 62.11 -15.52 1.95
C SER A 8 60.69 -15.88 1.48
N LEU A 9 59.78 -16.18 2.41
CA LEU A 9 58.37 -16.39 2.13
C LEU A 9 57.67 -15.05 1.96
N LEU A 10 57.39 -14.67 0.72
CA LEU A 10 56.48 -13.52 0.41
C LEU A 10 55.04 -13.95 0.70
N VAL A 11 54.51 -13.49 1.80
CA VAL A 11 53.09 -13.58 2.13
C VAL A 11 52.37 -12.48 1.34
N PHE A 12 51.68 -12.86 0.27
CA PHE A 12 50.72 -12.01 -0.41
C PHE A 12 49.47 -11.84 0.48
N ALA A 13 49.35 -10.70 1.16
CA ALA A 13 48.11 -10.26 1.78
C ALA A 13 47.08 -10.03 0.65
N ARG A 14 46.09 -10.92 0.53
CA ARG A 14 44.88 -10.64 -0.27
C ARG A 14 44.10 -9.56 0.44
N GLU A 15 44.12 -8.37 -0.10
CA GLU A 15 43.15 -7.32 0.25
C GLU A 15 41.77 -7.85 -0.17
N HIS A 16 40.93 -8.20 0.80
CA HIS A 16 39.51 -8.36 0.57
C HIS A 16 38.94 -6.95 0.38
N PRO A 17 38.26 -6.65 -0.73
CA PRO A 17 37.51 -5.39 -0.80
C PRO A 17 36.47 -5.44 0.32
N SER A 18 36.51 -4.47 1.23
CA SER A 18 35.43 -4.24 2.18
C SER A 18 34.22 -3.81 1.33
N MET A 19 33.29 -4.72 1.12
CA MET A 19 31.93 -4.35 0.75
C MET A 19 31.40 -3.55 1.94
N THR A 20 31.33 -2.25 1.80
CA THR A 20 30.48 -1.44 2.67
C THR A 20 29.05 -1.89 2.35
N GLU A 21 28.48 -2.77 3.18
CA GLU A 21 27.04 -3.03 3.16
C GLU A 21 26.39 -1.68 3.42
N SER A 22 25.78 -1.10 2.36
CA SER A 22 24.88 0.04 2.55
C SER A 22 23.74 -0.47 3.43
N THR A 23 23.42 0.25 4.50
CA THR A 23 22.22 -0.03 5.29
C THR A 23 21.04 -0.11 4.31
N PRO A 24 20.25 -1.19 4.34
CA PRO A 24 19.13 -1.29 3.43
C PRO A 24 18.16 -0.12 3.67
N LYS A 25 17.63 0.43 2.59
CA LYS A 25 16.59 1.45 2.65
C LYS A 25 15.33 0.82 3.24
N ARG A 26 14.63 1.54 4.11
CA ARG A 26 13.42 1.05 4.77
C ARG A 26 12.23 1.91 4.38
N ALA A 27 11.10 1.28 4.13
CA ALA A 27 9.87 2.00 3.85
C ALA A 27 8.69 1.43 4.63
N VAL A 28 7.84 2.29 5.16
CA VAL A 28 6.50 1.90 5.59
C VAL A 28 5.57 1.91 4.39
N VAL A 29 4.73 0.89 4.25
CA VAL A 29 3.65 0.85 3.27
C VAL A 29 2.32 0.67 3.98
N LEU A 30 1.37 1.56 3.74
CA LEU A 30 -0.02 1.39 4.18
C LEU A 30 -0.66 0.26 3.36
N ALA A 31 -0.87 -0.89 4.00
CA ALA A 31 -1.35 -2.14 3.41
C ALA A 31 -2.81 -2.39 3.78
N SER A 32 -3.74 -1.90 2.96
CA SER A 32 -5.18 -2.13 3.17
C SER A 32 -5.64 -3.55 2.85
N GLY A 33 -4.81 -4.36 2.16
CA GLY A 33 -5.20 -5.64 1.59
C GLY A 33 -5.84 -5.52 0.20
N GLY A 34 -6.06 -4.31 -0.30
CA GLY A 34 -6.58 -4.03 -1.64
C GLY A 34 -5.51 -4.05 -2.73
N MET A 35 -5.95 -4.07 -4.01
CA MET A 35 -5.07 -4.15 -5.17
C MET A 35 -4.05 -3.00 -5.26
N ASP A 36 -4.46 -1.77 -4.90
CA ASP A 36 -3.60 -0.58 -5.01
C ASP A 36 -2.48 -0.59 -3.98
N SER A 37 -2.81 -0.93 -2.73
CA SER A 37 -1.84 -1.05 -1.65
C SER A 37 -0.86 -2.21 -1.89
N ALA A 38 -1.34 -3.33 -2.47
CA ALA A 38 -0.48 -4.45 -2.86
C ALA A 38 0.47 -4.03 -3.99
N THR A 39 -0.02 -3.28 -4.99
CA THR A 39 0.81 -2.75 -6.07
C THR A 39 1.84 -1.74 -5.53
N ALA A 40 1.45 -0.85 -4.60
CA ALA A 40 2.37 0.10 -3.96
C ALA A 40 3.48 -0.60 -3.17
N ALA A 41 3.15 -1.70 -2.48
CA ALA A 41 4.14 -2.52 -1.78
C ALA A 41 5.14 -3.17 -2.73
N HIS A 42 4.67 -3.69 -3.87
CA HIS A 42 5.54 -4.25 -4.91
C HIS A 42 6.42 -3.18 -5.57
N VAL A 43 5.90 -1.95 -5.77
CA VAL A 43 6.72 -0.82 -6.25
C VAL A 43 7.83 -0.49 -5.25
N ALA A 44 7.52 -0.42 -3.96
CA ALA A 44 8.54 -0.17 -2.92
C ALA A 44 9.58 -1.30 -2.86
N ALA A 45 9.17 -2.57 -3.02
CA ALA A 45 10.09 -3.72 -3.09
C ALA A 45 10.99 -3.66 -4.34
N ASP A 46 10.43 -3.32 -5.52
CA ASP A 46 11.18 -3.17 -6.79
C ASP A 46 12.21 -2.02 -6.71
N GLU A 47 11.92 -0.97 -5.92
CA GLU A 47 12.86 0.12 -5.62
C GLU A 47 13.93 -0.26 -4.58
N GLY A 48 13.87 -1.47 -4.02
CA GLY A 48 14.88 -2.05 -3.12
C GLY A 48 14.73 -1.66 -1.66
N TYR A 49 13.52 -1.33 -1.22
CA TYR A 49 13.22 -1.09 0.20
C TYR A 49 12.99 -2.39 0.96
N ASP A 50 13.51 -2.47 2.19
CA ASP A 50 13.01 -3.38 3.21
C ASP A 50 11.65 -2.87 3.70
N LEU A 51 10.61 -3.70 3.61
CA LEU A 51 9.24 -3.27 3.81
C LEU A 51 8.77 -3.44 5.26
N TYR A 52 8.15 -2.40 5.79
CA TYR A 52 7.41 -2.36 7.05
C TYR A 52 5.94 -2.13 6.72
N LEU A 53 5.11 -3.17 6.74
CA LEU A 53 3.72 -3.06 6.34
C LEU A 53 2.85 -2.65 7.54
N LEU A 54 2.01 -1.65 7.35
CA LEU A 54 1.04 -1.19 8.34
C LEU A 54 -0.37 -1.44 7.84
N HIS A 55 -1.09 -2.34 8.50
CA HIS A 55 -2.53 -2.56 8.31
C HIS A 55 -3.33 -1.95 9.45
N THR A 56 -4.50 -1.39 9.13
CA THR A 56 -5.39 -0.78 10.12
C THR A 56 -6.82 -1.29 9.95
N SER A 57 -7.36 -1.90 11.01
CA SER A 57 -8.79 -2.18 11.17
C SER A 57 -9.45 -1.02 11.92
N TYR A 58 -10.55 -0.49 11.38
CA TYR A 58 -11.25 0.67 11.97
C TYR A 58 -12.77 0.48 12.04
N GLY A 59 -13.26 -0.77 11.92
CA GLY A 59 -14.67 -1.15 11.96
C GLY A 59 -15.32 -1.18 10.56
N GLN A 60 -14.54 -1.36 9.49
CA GLN A 60 -15.06 -1.62 8.15
C GLN A 60 -15.67 -3.02 8.04
N GLU A 61 -16.73 -3.18 7.22
CA GLU A 61 -17.50 -4.43 7.12
C GLU A 61 -16.66 -5.65 6.68
N THR A 62 -15.55 -5.43 5.95
CA THR A 62 -14.68 -6.49 5.40
C THR A 62 -13.31 -6.54 6.07
N GLU A 63 -13.19 -6.09 7.33
CA GLU A 63 -11.91 -5.94 8.02
C GLU A 63 -11.13 -7.25 8.17
N ASP A 64 -11.80 -8.37 8.45
CA ASP A 64 -11.16 -9.67 8.61
C ASP A 64 -10.52 -10.11 7.28
N LYS A 65 -11.24 -9.94 6.16
CA LYS A 65 -10.75 -10.28 4.83
C LYS A 65 -9.60 -9.39 4.37
N GLU A 66 -9.71 -8.09 4.61
CA GLU A 66 -8.65 -7.14 4.31
C GLU A 66 -7.38 -7.44 5.12
N TYR A 67 -7.52 -7.77 6.41
CA TYR A 67 -6.40 -8.18 7.25
C TYR A 67 -5.72 -9.46 6.73
N GLU A 68 -6.50 -10.50 6.37
CA GLU A 68 -5.94 -11.72 5.78
C GLU A 68 -5.12 -11.43 4.52
N CYS A 69 -5.63 -10.58 3.62
CA CYS A 69 -4.94 -10.17 2.40
C CYS A 69 -3.67 -9.39 2.69
N ALA A 70 -3.72 -8.41 3.60
CA ALA A 70 -2.56 -7.61 3.99
C ALA A 70 -1.48 -8.48 4.66
N ARG A 71 -1.89 -9.47 5.48
CA ARG A 71 -0.97 -10.42 6.10
C ARG A 71 -0.29 -11.33 5.07
N THR A 72 -1.07 -11.84 4.10
CA THR A 72 -0.54 -12.65 3.00
C THR A 72 0.47 -11.86 2.17
N LEU A 73 0.17 -10.60 1.85
CA LEU A 73 1.09 -9.70 1.15
C LEU A 73 2.42 -9.53 1.91
N ALA A 74 2.37 -9.39 3.25
CA ALA A 74 3.57 -9.28 4.07
C ALA A 74 4.44 -10.55 3.98
N ASP A 75 3.81 -11.71 4.01
CA ASP A 75 4.51 -13.00 3.91
C ASP A 75 5.09 -13.22 2.49
N GLU A 76 4.37 -12.83 1.42
CA GLU A 76 4.84 -12.94 0.03
C GLU A 76 6.04 -12.03 -0.28
N LEU A 77 6.08 -10.85 0.30
CA LEU A 77 7.17 -9.87 0.10
C LEU A 77 8.31 -9.99 1.11
N ASP A 78 8.32 -11.03 1.98
CA ASP A 78 9.29 -11.16 3.06
C ASP A 78 9.46 -9.85 3.85
N ALA A 79 8.32 -9.19 4.19
CA ALA A 79 8.33 -7.91 4.88
C ALA A 79 9.13 -8.01 6.19
N ALA A 80 9.98 -7.00 6.45
CA ALA A 80 10.82 -6.93 7.64
C ALA A 80 9.98 -6.84 8.93
N ASP A 81 8.80 -6.21 8.85
CA ASP A 81 7.82 -6.16 9.95
C ASP A 81 6.40 -5.98 9.41
N PHE A 82 5.42 -6.41 10.19
CA PHE A 82 3.99 -6.23 9.93
C PHE A 82 3.28 -5.76 11.18
N LEU A 83 2.84 -4.51 11.17
CA LEU A 83 2.09 -3.91 12.27
C LEU A 83 0.60 -3.89 11.92
N HIS A 84 -0.23 -4.51 12.77
CA HIS A 84 -1.67 -4.37 12.74
C HIS A 84 -2.13 -3.44 13.86
N VAL A 85 -2.90 -2.41 13.50
CA VAL A 85 -3.47 -1.45 14.45
C VAL A 85 -4.99 -1.50 14.36
N GLU A 86 -5.62 -1.87 15.46
CA GLU A 86 -7.09 -1.80 15.61
C GLU A 86 -7.46 -0.42 16.17
N THR A 87 -8.35 0.29 15.48
CA THR A 87 -8.82 1.62 15.91
C THR A 87 -10.33 1.74 15.74
N GLY A 88 -11.06 1.98 16.81
CA GLY A 88 -12.51 2.18 16.75
C GLY A 88 -12.96 3.64 16.60
N HIS A 89 -12.05 4.60 16.56
CA HIS A 89 -12.43 6.02 16.60
C HIS A 89 -13.07 6.49 15.27
N LEU A 90 -12.67 5.96 14.13
CA LEU A 90 -13.26 6.30 12.83
C LEU A 90 -14.71 5.82 12.74
N ALA A 91 -14.99 4.58 13.15
CA ALA A 91 -16.35 4.07 13.27
C ALA A 91 -17.18 4.87 14.29
N ALA A 92 -16.60 5.20 15.45
CA ALA A 92 -17.29 5.98 16.48
C ALA A 92 -17.61 7.43 16.04
N ILE A 93 -16.83 8.02 15.12
CA ILE A 93 -17.12 9.33 14.51
C ILE A 93 -18.29 9.20 13.53
N GLY A 94 -18.33 8.09 12.76
CA GLY A 94 -19.39 7.81 11.79
C GLY A 94 -19.29 8.65 10.50
N GLY A 95 -20.38 8.68 9.75
CA GLY A 95 -20.50 9.50 8.54
C GLY A 95 -20.04 8.81 7.27
N SER A 96 -19.95 7.46 7.27
CA SER A 96 -19.60 6.66 6.11
C SER A 96 -20.34 5.32 6.11
N SER A 97 -20.80 4.88 4.95
CA SER A 97 -21.41 3.56 4.76
C SER A 97 -20.43 2.39 4.95
N LEU A 98 -19.13 2.66 5.10
CA LEU A 98 -18.15 1.61 5.41
C LEU A 98 -18.04 1.30 6.90
N THR A 99 -18.57 2.16 7.76
CA THR A 99 -18.41 2.07 9.23
C THR A 99 -19.72 2.25 10.00
N ASP A 100 -20.85 2.36 9.33
CA ASP A 100 -22.17 2.58 9.92
C ASP A 100 -23.16 1.55 9.33
N ASP A 101 -23.52 0.55 10.13
CA ASP A 101 -24.44 -0.53 9.75
C ASP A 101 -25.85 -0.04 9.35
N GLU A 102 -26.21 1.22 9.66
CA GLU A 102 -27.49 1.82 9.27
C GLU A 102 -27.43 2.47 7.86
N MET A 103 -26.22 2.59 7.27
CA MET A 103 -25.99 3.14 5.94
C MET A 103 -25.63 2.03 4.96
N GLU A 104 -26.46 1.81 3.91
CA GLU A 104 -26.14 0.85 2.87
C GLU A 104 -25.03 1.38 1.94
N VAL A 105 -24.10 0.50 1.56
CA VAL A 105 -23.12 0.80 0.48
C VAL A 105 -23.84 0.81 -0.84
N GLU A 106 -23.81 1.92 -1.55
CA GLU A 106 -24.50 2.14 -2.84
C GLU A 106 -23.88 1.31 -3.98
N ASP A 107 -24.67 1.05 -5.03
CA ASP A 107 -24.14 0.51 -6.28
C ASP A 107 -23.31 1.58 -7.00
N ALA A 108 -22.31 1.14 -7.77
CA ALA A 108 -21.37 2.01 -8.44
C ALA A 108 -22.06 2.95 -9.46
N ASP A 109 -21.64 4.22 -9.40
CA ASP A 109 -21.90 5.22 -10.44
C ASP A 109 -20.57 5.84 -10.85
N LEU A 110 -19.91 5.24 -11.85
CA LEU A 110 -18.56 5.63 -12.30
C LEU A 110 -18.52 7.01 -12.95
N ASP A 111 -19.68 7.58 -13.31
CA ASP A 111 -19.82 8.91 -13.90
C ASP A 111 -20.06 10.01 -12.84
N SER A 112 -20.23 9.65 -11.57
CA SER A 112 -20.54 10.60 -10.48
C SER A 112 -19.33 11.45 -10.10
N GLU A 113 -19.54 12.76 -9.96
CA GLU A 113 -18.56 13.71 -9.41
C GLU A 113 -18.82 14.02 -7.91
N GLU A 114 -19.83 13.41 -7.29
CA GLU A 114 -20.18 13.63 -5.89
C GLU A 114 -19.28 12.80 -4.97
N VAL A 115 -19.09 13.27 -3.72
CA VAL A 115 -18.37 12.49 -2.69
C VAL A 115 -19.24 11.30 -2.30
N PRO A 116 -18.79 10.04 -2.52
CA PRO A 116 -19.63 8.87 -2.25
C PRO A 116 -19.84 8.65 -0.76
N THR A 117 -20.90 7.93 -0.39
CA THR A 117 -21.22 7.58 1.00
C THR A 117 -20.15 6.69 1.64
N SER A 118 -19.34 6.01 0.84
CA SER A 118 -18.17 5.22 1.26
C SER A 118 -16.97 6.05 1.75
N TYR A 119 -16.99 7.38 1.58
CA TYR A 119 -15.93 8.25 2.11
C TYR A 119 -15.95 8.28 3.65
N VAL A 120 -14.87 7.79 4.27
CA VAL A 120 -14.64 7.93 5.71
C VAL A 120 -13.93 9.25 5.96
N PRO A 121 -14.56 10.23 6.67
CA PRO A 121 -14.01 11.56 6.81
C PRO A 121 -12.59 11.61 7.33
N PHE A 122 -11.66 12.16 6.52
CA PHE A 122 -10.26 12.41 6.87
C PHE A 122 -9.48 11.14 7.26
N ARG A 123 -9.88 9.97 6.74
CA ARG A 123 -9.29 8.66 7.06
C ARG A 123 -7.81 8.60 6.72
N ASN A 124 -7.43 9.04 5.51
CA ASN A 124 -6.04 8.97 5.07
C ASN A 124 -5.09 9.78 5.94
N ALA A 125 -5.53 10.94 6.49
CA ALA A 125 -4.73 11.70 7.43
C ALA A 125 -4.47 10.92 8.73
N ASN A 126 -5.47 10.20 9.25
CA ASN A 126 -5.31 9.34 10.42
C ASN A 126 -4.35 8.18 10.15
N LEU A 127 -4.49 7.51 9.00
CA LEU A 127 -3.60 6.42 8.59
C LEU A 127 -2.16 6.90 8.40
N LEU A 128 -1.97 8.03 7.72
CA LEU A 128 -0.66 8.63 7.49
C LEU A 128 0.01 9.09 8.80
N ALA A 129 -0.76 9.59 9.78
CA ALA A 129 -0.20 9.96 11.08
C ALA A 129 0.34 8.74 11.84
N MET A 130 -0.38 7.61 11.82
CA MET A 130 0.10 6.35 12.41
C MET A 130 1.33 5.83 11.67
N ALA A 131 1.28 5.84 10.34
CA ALA A 131 2.38 5.38 9.49
C ALA A 131 3.65 6.24 9.65
N THR A 132 3.51 7.57 9.82
CA THR A 132 4.62 8.47 10.12
C THR A 132 5.28 8.11 11.46
N SER A 133 4.46 7.85 12.50
CA SER A 133 5.00 7.44 13.81
C SER A 133 5.73 6.09 13.72
N TYR A 134 5.20 5.15 12.93
CA TYR A 134 5.81 3.85 12.72
C TYR A 134 7.11 3.95 11.91
N ALA A 135 7.13 4.80 10.87
CA ALA A 135 8.31 5.06 10.05
C ALA A 135 9.44 5.70 10.87
N GLU A 136 9.13 6.72 11.68
CA GLU A 136 10.12 7.37 12.55
C GLU A 136 10.68 6.41 13.60
N ALA A 137 9.85 5.55 14.19
CA ALA A 137 10.27 4.59 15.21
C ALA A 137 11.21 3.50 14.65
N ASN A 138 11.08 3.17 13.36
CA ASN A 138 11.85 2.13 12.68
C ASN A 138 12.94 2.66 11.74
N GLU A 139 13.21 3.98 11.79
CA GLU A 139 14.21 4.65 10.94
C GLU A 139 13.96 4.38 9.44
N CYS A 140 12.68 4.39 9.02
CA CYS A 140 12.30 4.31 7.62
C CYS A 140 12.47 5.66 6.94
N GLU A 141 12.94 5.66 5.69
CA GLU A 141 13.17 6.87 4.90
C GLU A 141 12.05 7.16 3.88
N ALA A 142 11.07 6.27 3.77
CA ALA A 142 9.91 6.47 2.90
C ALA A 142 8.63 5.92 3.53
N LEU A 143 7.50 6.51 3.10
CA LEU A 143 6.15 6.11 3.45
C LEU A 143 5.29 6.04 2.18
N PHE A 144 4.77 4.86 1.85
CA PHE A 144 3.96 4.64 0.66
C PHE A 144 2.47 4.51 0.98
N ILE A 145 1.64 5.13 0.13
CA ILE A 145 0.18 4.99 0.12
C ILE A 145 -0.32 4.77 -1.30
N GLY A 146 -1.22 3.79 -1.51
CA GLY A 146 -1.78 3.42 -2.81
C GLY A 146 -3.01 4.26 -3.22
N ALA A 147 -3.00 5.58 -3.00
CA ALA A 147 -4.07 6.47 -3.47
C ALA A 147 -3.90 6.79 -4.97
N HIS A 148 -5.01 6.89 -5.72
CA HIS A 148 -5.00 7.10 -7.16
C HIS A 148 -5.97 8.20 -7.63
N SER A 149 -5.91 8.55 -8.94
CA SER A 149 -6.61 9.71 -9.51
C SER A 149 -8.14 9.61 -9.44
N GLU A 150 -8.69 8.42 -9.58
CA GLU A 150 -10.14 8.21 -9.53
C GLU A 150 -10.69 8.40 -8.11
N ASP A 151 -9.89 8.12 -7.07
CA ASP A 151 -10.24 8.41 -5.69
C ASP A 151 -10.38 9.91 -5.41
N PHE A 152 -9.60 10.78 -6.03
CA PHE A 152 -9.62 12.20 -5.66
C PHE A 152 -10.81 13.00 -6.22
N SER A 153 -11.53 12.48 -7.19
CA SER A 153 -12.81 13.05 -7.60
C SER A 153 -13.82 12.98 -6.46
N GLY A 154 -13.81 11.85 -5.70
CA GLY A 154 -14.68 11.61 -4.55
C GLY A 154 -14.05 11.88 -3.19
N TYR A 155 -12.75 11.58 -2.99
CA TYR A 155 -12.11 11.65 -1.67
C TYR A 155 -11.17 12.85 -1.54
N PRO A 156 -11.52 13.87 -0.72
CA PRO A 156 -10.69 15.07 -0.54
C PRO A 156 -9.26 14.79 -0.06
N ASP A 157 -9.06 13.74 0.72
CA ASP A 157 -7.78 13.31 1.28
C ASP A 157 -7.02 12.29 0.39
N CYS A 158 -7.41 12.20 -0.89
CA CYS A 158 -6.65 11.52 -1.96
C CYS A 158 -6.05 12.49 -2.98
N ARG A 159 -6.28 13.80 -2.85
CA ARG A 159 -5.83 14.81 -3.80
C ARG A 159 -4.33 15.06 -3.70
N PRO A 160 -3.61 15.35 -4.82
CA PRO A 160 -2.19 15.71 -4.78
C PRO A 160 -1.86 16.80 -3.77
N ALA A 161 -2.68 17.86 -3.72
CA ALA A 161 -2.50 18.96 -2.77
C ALA A 161 -2.59 18.54 -1.29
N PHE A 162 -3.32 17.46 -0.99
CA PHE A 162 -3.38 16.90 0.36
C PHE A 162 -2.04 16.24 0.71
N PHE A 163 -1.47 15.41 -0.16
CA PHE A 163 -0.18 14.75 0.08
C PHE A 163 0.97 15.75 0.19
N ASP A 164 0.99 16.80 -0.67
CA ASP A 164 1.95 17.91 -0.56
C ASP A 164 1.85 18.64 0.78
N ALA A 165 0.64 18.81 1.29
CA ALA A 165 0.42 19.43 2.60
C ALA A 165 0.82 18.49 3.73
N PHE A 166 0.53 17.19 3.61
CA PHE A 166 0.86 16.21 4.64
C PHE A 166 2.37 15.96 4.72
N GLN A 167 3.11 15.97 3.60
CA GLN A 167 4.59 15.94 3.63
C GLN A 167 5.15 17.07 4.53
N ARG A 168 4.64 18.29 4.40
CA ARG A 168 5.06 19.40 5.28
C ARG A 168 4.71 19.17 6.76
N VAL A 169 3.66 18.39 7.06
CA VAL A 169 3.35 17.98 8.44
C VAL A 169 4.38 16.97 8.93
N VAL A 170 4.77 16.01 8.10
CA VAL A 170 5.85 15.04 8.40
C VAL A 170 7.15 15.77 8.70
N ASP A 171 7.59 16.66 7.79
CA ASP A 171 8.84 17.43 7.92
C ASP A 171 8.88 18.29 9.19
N ALA A 172 7.74 18.87 9.56
CA ALA A 172 7.66 19.76 10.73
C ALA A 172 7.39 19.03 12.05
N GLY A 173 6.90 17.80 12.00
CA GLY A 173 6.39 17.04 13.15
C GLY A 173 7.29 15.91 13.63
N THR A 174 8.32 15.56 12.87
CA THR A 174 9.30 14.53 13.22
C THR A 174 10.58 15.14 13.79
N LYS A 175 11.54 14.30 14.25
CA LYS A 175 12.82 14.77 14.81
C LYS A 175 13.67 15.43 13.72
N ASP A 176 14.57 16.32 14.12
CA ASP A 176 15.45 17.10 13.21
C ASP A 176 16.36 16.24 12.31
N ASP A 177 16.62 14.99 12.69
CA ASP A 177 17.44 14.02 11.96
C ASP A 177 16.60 12.95 11.21
N THR A 178 15.27 13.09 11.22
CA THR A 178 14.35 12.24 10.49
C THR A 178 14.08 12.82 9.11
N ASP A 179 14.19 11.99 8.06
CA ASP A 179 13.88 12.34 6.68
C ASP A 179 12.99 11.23 6.10
N ILE A 180 11.68 11.48 6.00
CA ILE A 180 10.67 10.54 5.52
C ILE A 180 9.99 11.13 4.29
N ASP A 181 10.19 10.50 3.14
CA ASP A 181 9.57 10.87 1.87
C ASP A 181 8.19 10.22 1.73
N LEU A 182 7.12 11.01 1.77
CA LEU A 182 5.75 10.55 1.56
C LEU A 182 5.47 10.33 0.07
N ARG A 183 5.22 9.09 -0.31
CA ARG A 183 5.00 8.66 -1.69
C ARG A 183 3.60 8.17 -1.93
N ALA A 184 2.88 8.84 -2.82
CA ALA A 184 1.62 8.40 -3.41
C ALA A 184 1.84 8.13 -4.91
N PRO A 185 2.45 6.98 -5.28
CA PRO A 185 2.95 6.76 -6.64
C PRO A 185 1.86 6.76 -7.71
N PHE A 186 0.61 6.54 -7.33
CA PHE A 186 -0.51 6.40 -8.25
C PHE A 186 -1.45 7.60 -8.26
N VAL A 187 -1.11 8.70 -7.59
CA VAL A 187 -2.02 9.84 -7.40
C VAL A 187 -2.52 10.46 -8.71
N GLU A 188 -1.78 10.29 -9.81
CA GLU A 188 -2.16 10.73 -11.16
C GLU A 188 -2.50 9.57 -12.12
N TRP A 189 -2.58 8.34 -11.61
CA TRP A 189 -2.83 7.13 -12.40
C TRP A 189 -4.29 6.71 -12.33
N SER A 190 -4.79 6.11 -13.42
CA SER A 190 -6.05 5.37 -13.41
C SER A 190 -5.90 4.01 -12.73
N LYS A 191 -7.02 3.41 -12.35
CA LYS A 191 -7.06 2.04 -11.83
C LYS A 191 -6.50 1.03 -12.84
N THR A 192 -6.71 1.31 -14.14
CA THR A 192 -6.17 0.52 -15.25
C THR A 192 -4.63 0.54 -15.26
N ASP A 193 -4.00 1.72 -15.10
CA ASP A 193 -2.54 1.84 -15.03
C ASP A 193 -1.96 1.06 -13.84
N ILE A 194 -2.67 1.08 -12.70
CA ILE A 194 -2.26 0.33 -11.50
C ILE A 194 -2.34 -1.18 -11.74
N ALA A 195 -3.43 -1.67 -12.35
CA ALA A 195 -3.61 -3.09 -12.69
C ALA A 195 -2.54 -3.58 -13.67
N GLU A 196 -2.21 -2.77 -14.70
CA GLU A 196 -1.16 -3.06 -15.66
C GLU A 196 0.21 -3.16 -14.95
N ARG A 197 0.57 -2.13 -14.17
CA ARG A 197 1.84 -2.10 -13.45
C ARG A 197 1.97 -3.23 -12.45
N GLY A 198 0.93 -3.53 -11.69
CA GLY A 198 0.96 -4.62 -10.72
C GLY A 198 1.08 -6.00 -11.40
N THR A 199 0.44 -6.17 -12.58
CA THR A 199 0.62 -7.39 -13.38
C THR A 199 2.07 -7.53 -13.86
N GLU A 200 2.71 -6.44 -14.30
CA GLU A 200 4.14 -6.43 -14.66
C GLU A 200 5.05 -6.79 -13.49
N LEU A 201 4.73 -6.31 -12.29
CA LEU A 201 5.48 -6.58 -11.06
C LEU A 201 5.20 -7.97 -10.47
N GLY A 202 4.21 -8.69 -10.99
CA GLY A 202 3.83 -10.01 -10.52
C GLY A 202 3.03 -10.02 -9.22
N VAL A 203 2.21 -8.98 -9.00
CA VAL A 203 1.29 -8.92 -7.85
C VAL A 203 0.32 -10.11 -7.90
N SER A 204 0.22 -10.86 -6.80
CA SER A 204 -0.74 -11.95 -6.61
C SER A 204 -2.14 -11.40 -6.32
N TYR A 205 -2.81 -10.88 -7.34
CA TYR A 205 -4.11 -10.22 -7.17
C TYR A 205 -5.22 -11.14 -6.63
N GLU A 206 -5.06 -12.46 -6.69
CA GLU A 206 -5.92 -13.44 -6.02
C GLU A 206 -5.89 -13.34 -4.49
N HIS A 207 -4.83 -12.74 -3.94
CA HIS A 207 -4.67 -12.50 -2.50
C HIS A 207 -4.96 -11.05 -2.11
N THR A 208 -5.73 -10.31 -2.94
CA THR A 208 -6.16 -8.95 -2.63
C THR A 208 -7.67 -8.85 -2.57
N TRP A 209 -8.20 -7.91 -1.79
CA TRP A 209 -9.63 -7.72 -1.61
C TRP A 209 -10.03 -6.25 -1.77
N SER A 210 -11.10 -6.00 -2.52
CA SER A 210 -11.59 -4.63 -2.77
C SER A 210 -13.07 -4.43 -2.44
N CYS A 211 -13.86 -5.53 -2.37
CA CYS A 211 -15.30 -5.42 -2.11
C CYS A 211 -15.58 -4.78 -0.76
N TYR A 212 -16.50 -3.81 -0.74
CA TYR A 212 -16.94 -3.14 0.49
C TYR A 212 -18.04 -3.88 1.24
N ARG A 213 -18.77 -4.82 0.58
CA ARG A 213 -20.01 -5.44 1.09
C ARG A 213 -19.86 -6.88 1.57
N ALA A 214 -18.86 -7.59 1.09
CA ALA A 214 -18.76 -9.04 1.33
C ALA A 214 -17.31 -9.48 1.42
N GLU A 215 -17.05 -10.53 2.19
CA GLU A 215 -15.73 -11.14 2.34
C GLU A 215 -15.46 -12.27 1.34
N ALA A 216 -16.51 -12.92 0.81
CA ALA A 216 -16.46 -13.89 -0.31
C ALA A 216 -17.86 -14.38 -0.67
N PRO A 217 -18.25 -14.48 -1.96
CA PRO A 217 -17.59 -13.83 -3.12
C PRO A 217 -17.74 -12.30 -3.09
N ALA A 218 -16.94 -11.57 -3.86
CA ALA A 218 -17.09 -10.12 -4.02
C ALA A 218 -18.41 -9.81 -4.71
N CYS A 219 -19.12 -8.72 -4.35
CA CYS A 219 -20.44 -8.43 -4.92
C CYS A 219 -20.40 -8.13 -6.42
N GLY A 220 -19.37 -7.45 -6.92
CA GLY A 220 -19.21 -7.06 -8.31
C GLY A 220 -19.85 -5.73 -8.68
N THR A 221 -20.65 -5.11 -7.79
CA THR A 221 -21.48 -3.93 -8.09
C THR A 221 -21.20 -2.70 -7.23
N CYS A 222 -20.46 -2.79 -6.11
CA CYS A 222 -20.01 -1.60 -5.38
C CYS A 222 -18.88 -0.88 -6.14
N ASP A 223 -18.64 0.41 -5.84
CA ASP A 223 -17.61 1.22 -6.51
C ASP A 223 -16.25 0.52 -6.61
N ALA A 224 -15.74 -0.02 -5.50
CA ALA A 224 -14.44 -0.69 -5.50
C ALA A 224 -14.41 -1.95 -6.38
N CYS A 225 -15.52 -2.70 -6.49
CA CYS A 225 -15.63 -3.84 -7.40
C CYS A 225 -15.72 -3.39 -8.84
N ALA A 226 -16.49 -2.32 -9.13
CA ALA A 226 -16.68 -1.81 -10.47
C ALA A 226 -15.37 -1.27 -11.06
N PHE A 227 -14.67 -0.37 -10.35
CA PHE A 227 -13.35 0.12 -10.76
C PHE A 227 -12.33 -1.00 -10.94
N ARG A 228 -12.32 -2.00 -10.04
CA ARG A 228 -11.43 -3.14 -10.16
C ARG A 228 -11.74 -3.98 -11.39
N LEU A 229 -13.00 -4.33 -11.62
CA LEU A 229 -13.43 -5.10 -12.80
C LEU A 229 -13.14 -4.35 -14.09
N GLU A 230 -13.44 -3.05 -14.16
CA GLU A 230 -13.12 -2.20 -15.30
C GLU A 230 -11.64 -2.21 -15.62
N ALA A 231 -10.77 -2.02 -14.60
CA ALA A 231 -9.33 -2.03 -14.79
C ALA A 231 -8.83 -3.34 -15.39
N PHE A 232 -9.28 -4.49 -14.86
CA PHE A 232 -8.89 -5.80 -15.40
C PHE A 232 -9.47 -6.06 -16.80
N GLN A 233 -10.68 -5.60 -17.09
CA GLN A 233 -11.29 -5.69 -18.41
C GLN A 233 -10.51 -4.85 -19.43
N ASN A 234 -10.12 -3.63 -19.08
CA ASN A 234 -9.35 -2.72 -19.94
C ASN A 234 -7.97 -3.31 -20.32
N ILE A 235 -7.29 -3.98 -19.40
CA ILE A 235 -6.00 -4.65 -19.70
C ILE A 235 -6.17 -6.03 -20.35
N GLY A 236 -7.41 -6.50 -20.55
CA GLY A 236 -7.73 -7.79 -21.18
C GLY A 236 -7.34 -9.02 -20.33
N VAL A 237 -7.21 -8.86 -19.01
CA VAL A 237 -6.90 -9.91 -18.06
C VAL A 237 -8.13 -10.21 -17.21
N ARG A 238 -8.41 -11.48 -16.96
CA ARG A 238 -9.48 -11.83 -16.04
C ARG A 238 -9.04 -11.60 -14.61
N ASP A 239 -9.79 -10.80 -13.83
CA ASP A 239 -9.60 -10.65 -12.41
C ASP A 239 -9.67 -12.02 -11.69
N PRO A 240 -8.66 -12.42 -10.92
CA PRO A 240 -8.57 -13.76 -10.34
C PRO A 240 -9.54 -14.02 -9.17
N ILE A 241 -10.11 -13.00 -8.52
CA ILE A 241 -11.03 -13.23 -7.40
C ILE A 241 -12.42 -13.67 -7.87
N GLU A 242 -13.19 -14.30 -6.96
CA GLU A 242 -14.56 -14.72 -7.23
C GLU A 242 -15.54 -13.57 -6.99
N TYR A 243 -16.53 -13.46 -7.89
CA TYR A 243 -17.61 -12.46 -7.83
C TYR A 243 -18.99 -13.12 -7.85
N GLU A 244 -19.94 -12.53 -7.13
CA GLU A 244 -21.35 -12.88 -7.23
C GLU A 244 -21.92 -12.47 -8.61
N GLU A 245 -21.60 -11.25 -9.03
CA GLU A 245 -21.90 -10.75 -10.38
C GLU A 245 -20.60 -10.22 -11.02
N ARG A 246 -20.49 -10.34 -12.36
CA ARG A 246 -19.37 -9.80 -13.14
C ARG A 246 -19.90 -8.93 -14.29
N PRO A 247 -20.38 -7.72 -14.01
CA PRO A 247 -20.77 -6.79 -15.04
C PRO A 247 -19.59 -6.41 -15.96
N GLU A 248 -19.91 -6.02 -17.19
CA GLU A 248 -18.95 -5.37 -18.08
C GLU A 248 -18.99 -3.87 -17.79
N TYR A 249 -17.85 -3.32 -17.39
CA TYR A 249 -17.66 -1.90 -17.11
C TYR A 249 -16.76 -1.22 -18.15
N ALA A 250 -15.85 -1.97 -18.81
CA ALA A 250 -15.04 -1.46 -19.91
C ALA A 250 -15.91 -1.17 -21.15
N GLU A 251 -15.65 -0.05 -21.84
CA GLU A 251 -16.32 0.33 -23.11
C GLU A 251 -15.75 -0.41 -24.35
#